data_73b69d34b8dfdedac198aec96c43a04f
#
_entry.id   73b69d34b8dfdedac198aec96c43a04f
#
_cell.length_a   1.000
_cell.length_b   1.000
_cell.length_c   1.000
_cell.angle_alpha   90.00
_cell.angle_beta   90.00
_cell.angle_gamma   90.00
#
_symmetry.space_group_name_H-M   'P 1'
#
loop_
_entity.id
_entity.type
_entity.pdbx_description
1 polymer ?
#
loop_
_entity_poly.entity_id
_entity_poly.type
_entity_poly.pdbx_seq_one_letter_code
_entity_poly.pdbx_strand_id
1 'polypeptide(L)'
;FNTNINNIRGFFEAGPVDSRQVFEVVPLKNNMVKLKLSEKELVDAVKKGAKSFIDSGNKPGIVIPSGLKYTVSRQGELKAMSFVDKNGKETPIDVNNPSATKLYTVATDDFFASGGDNLLPNKVQSKEYDEIFDFDKDKLTCDYIKKQNAPIEIKDDGRITIVD
;
A
#
# COMPACT_ATOMS: atom_id res chain seq x y z
N PHE A 1 1.07 0.16 3.42
CA PHE A 1 1.26 -0.36 2.08
C PHE A 1 0.10 -1.29 1.77
N ASN A 2 -0.82 -0.82 1.02
CA ASN A 2 -1.95 -1.62 0.56
C ASN A 2 -1.96 -1.59 -0.96
N THR A 3 -2.43 -2.64 -1.55
CA THR A 3 -2.61 -2.66 -2.98
C THR A 3 -4.01 -3.11 -3.29
N ASN A 4 -4.48 -2.57 -4.36
CA ASN A 4 -5.48 -3.22 -5.13
C ASN A 4 -6.90 -2.76 -4.83
N ILE A 5 -7.41 -2.09 -5.81
CA ILE A 5 -8.85 -1.84 -5.94
C ILE A 5 -9.67 -3.14 -5.80
N ASN A 6 -9.08 -4.30 -6.13
CA ASN A 6 -9.73 -5.61 -5.97
C ASN A 6 -9.84 -6.07 -4.51
N ASN A 7 -9.11 -5.45 -3.57
CA ASN A 7 -9.19 -5.73 -2.14
C ASN A 7 -10.24 -4.86 -1.44
N ILE A 8 -10.73 -3.85 -2.14
CA ILE A 8 -11.84 -2.98 -1.71
C ILE A 8 -13.07 -3.42 -2.48
N ARG A 9 -14.07 -3.94 -1.78
CA ARG A 9 -15.27 -4.54 -2.37
C ARG A 9 -16.49 -3.62 -2.35
N GLY A 10 -16.36 -2.43 -1.81
CA GLY A 10 -17.45 -1.47 -1.68
C GLY A 10 -16.90 -0.08 -1.37
N PHE A 11 -17.78 0.79 -0.95
CA PHE A 11 -17.45 2.15 -0.52
C PHE A 11 -18.29 2.51 0.72
N PHE A 12 -17.84 3.49 1.45
CA PHE A 12 -18.62 4.07 2.54
C PHE A 12 -19.48 5.22 2.01
N GLU A 13 -20.75 5.19 2.31
CA GLU A 13 -21.60 6.37 2.16
C GLU A 13 -21.33 7.36 3.29
N ALA A 14 -21.68 8.63 3.07
CA ALA A 14 -21.57 9.64 4.11
C ALA A 14 -22.52 9.31 5.27
N GLY A 15 -21.99 9.24 6.47
CA GLY A 15 -22.76 8.95 7.66
C GLY A 15 -22.00 8.10 8.69
N PRO A 16 -22.71 7.58 9.69
CA PRO A 16 -22.14 6.67 10.68
C PRO A 16 -21.64 5.39 10.02
N VAL A 17 -20.47 4.92 10.44
CA VAL A 17 -19.85 3.68 9.94
C VAL A 17 -19.78 2.66 11.07
N ASP A 18 -20.32 1.47 10.85
CA ASP A 18 -20.21 0.34 11.78
C ASP A 18 -19.17 -0.70 11.31
N SER A 19 -18.84 -1.65 12.19
CA SER A 19 -17.83 -2.68 11.89
C SER A 19 -18.27 -3.63 10.76
N ARG A 20 -19.56 -3.84 10.56
CA ARG A 20 -20.09 -4.68 9.47
C ARG A 20 -19.81 -4.02 8.12
N GLN A 21 -20.06 -2.71 8.00
CA GLN A 21 -19.76 -1.95 6.79
C GLN A 21 -18.26 -1.97 6.47
N VAL A 22 -17.40 -1.87 7.50
CA VAL A 22 -15.93 -2.00 7.29
C VAL A 22 -15.60 -3.38 6.74
N PHE A 23 -16.18 -4.44 7.30
CA PHE A 23 -15.97 -5.80 6.81
C PHE A 23 -16.49 -6.00 5.37
N GLU A 24 -17.62 -5.42 5.02
CA GLU A 24 -18.15 -5.47 3.64
C GLU A 24 -17.24 -4.78 2.63
N VAL A 25 -16.60 -3.68 3.04
CA VAL A 25 -15.66 -2.93 2.18
C VAL A 25 -14.29 -3.61 2.10
N VAL A 26 -13.80 -4.18 3.20
CA VAL A 26 -12.48 -4.83 3.30
C VAL A 26 -12.65 -6.26 3.84
N PRO A 27 -13.25 -7.18 3.06
CA PRO A 27 -13.67 -8.49 3.57
C PRO A 27 -12.53 -9.50 3.70
N LEU A 28 -11.35 -9.20 3.19
CA LEU A 28 -10.24 -10.15 3.17
C LEU A 28 -9.50 -10.13 4.51
N LYS A 29 -9.62 -11.23 5.23
CA LYS A 29 -8.93 -11.48 6.50
C LYS A 29 -7.48 -11.87 6.23
N ASN A 30 -6.61 -10.89 6.15
CA ASN A 30 -5.18 -11.06 6.05
C ASN A 30 -4.52 -10.51 7.30
N ASN A 31 -3.56 -11.24 7.85
CA ASN A 31 -2.72 -10.77 8.94
C ASN A 31 -1.79 -9.67 8.48
N MET A 32 -1.46 -8.75 9.38
CA MET A 32 -0.47 -7.73 9.09
C MET A 32 0.93 -8.28 9.32
N VAL A 33 1.84 -7.92 8.44
CA VAL A 33 3.25 -8.30 8.49
C VAL A 33 4.13 -7.06 8.49
N LYS A 34 5.11 -7.02 9.39
CA LYS A 34 6.19 -6.05 9.37
C LYS A 34 7.44 -6.71 8.77
N LEU A 35 8.00 -6.10 7.76
CA LEU A 35 9.17 -6.60 7.06
C LEU A 35 10.07 -5.47 6.58
N LYS A 36 11.26 -5.82 6.13
CA LYS A 36 12.18 -4.87 5.51
C LYS A 36 12.23 -5.09 4.01
N LEU A 37 12.07 -4.00 3.27
CA LEU A 37 12.25 -3.96 1.83
C LEU A 37 13.42 -3.04 1.49
N SER A 38 14.24 -3.46 0.54
CA SER A 38 15.20 -2.57 -0.06
C SER A 38 14.49 -1.48 -0.88
N GLU A 39 15.15 -0.36 -1.07
CA GLU A 39 14.65 0.72 -1.94
C GLU A 39 14.31 0.20 -3.33
N LYS A 40 15.13 -0.74 -3.84
CA LYS A 40 14.90 -1.41 -5.13
C LYS A 40 13.57 -2.20 -5.12
N GLU A 41 13.32 -3.01 -4.10
CA GLU A 41 12.07 -3.79 -3.97
C GLU A 41 10.84 -2.89 -3.88
N LEU A 42 10.94 -1.77 -3.17
CA LEU A 42 9.86 -0.77 -3.10
C LEU A 42 9.58 -0.15 -4.48
N VAL A 43 10.62 0.28 -5.17
CA VAL A 43 10.49 0.87 -6.52
C VAL A 43 9.93 -0.16 -7.50
N ASP A 44 10.41 -1.39 -7.47
CA ASP A 44 9.94 -2.48 -8.33
C ASP A 44 8.45 -2.80 -8.07
N ALA A 45 8.03 -2.81 -6.80
CA ALA A 45 6.62 -3.01 -6.43
C ALA A 45 5.73 -1.89 -6.99
N VAL A 46 6.13 -0.63 -6.83
CA VAL A 46 5.37 0.51 -7.36
C VAL A 46 5.33 0.49 -8.90
N LYS A 47 6.43 0.16 -9.56
CA LYS A 47 6.48 -0.02 -11.03
C LYS A 47 5.54 -1.11 -11.52
N LYS A 48 5.52 -2.26 -10.84
CA LYS A 48 4.59 -3.37 -11.18
C LYS A 48 3.13 -2.94 -11.01
N GLY A 49 2.83 -2.27 -9.91
CA GLY A 49 1.49 -1.76 -9.63
C GLY A 49 1.04 -0.72 -10.66
N ALA A 50 1.90 0.23 -11.01
CA ALA A 50 1.61 1.26 -12.00
C ALA A 50 1.34 0.66 -13.38
N LYS A 51 2.15 -0.31 -13.81
CA LYS A 51 1.97 -0.99 -15.09
C LYS A 51 0.66 -1.77 -15.15
N SER A 52 0.30 -2.46 -14.08
CA SER A 52 -0.94 -3.25 -14.03
C SER A 52 -2.21 -2.40 -13.97
N PHE A 53 -2.10 -1.13 -13.56
CA PHE A 53 -3.22 -0.19 -13.58
C PHE A 53 -3.68 0.15 -15.01
N ILE A 54 -2.74 0.17 -15.95
CA ILE A 54 -3.02 0.42 -17.37
C ILE A 54 -3.60 -0.82 -18.06
N ASP A 55 -3.09 -1.98 -17.74
CA ASP A 55 -3.59 -3.26 -18.22
C ASP A 55 -4.88 -3.62 -17.46
N SER A 56 -5.98 -2.94 -17.80
CA SER A 56 -7.26 -2.94 -17.07
C SER A 56 -7.68 -4.33 -16.61
N GLY A 57 -7.89 -4.46 -15.30
CA GLY A 57 -8.29 -5.71 -14.65
C GLY A 57 -7.14 -6.62 -14.23
N ASN A 58 -5.89 -6.25 -14.48
CA ASN A 58 -4.75 -7.04 -14.05
C ASN A 58 -4.35 -6.75 -12.60
N LYS A 59 -3.82 -7.76 -11.95
CA LYS A 59 -3.23 -7.68 -10.63
C LYS A 59 -1.74 -7.36 -10.76
N PRO A 60 -1.13 -6.70 -9.78
CA PRO A 60 -1.64 -6.38 -8.45
C PRO A 60 -2.49 -5.11 -8.34
N GLY A 61 -2.53 -4.25 -9.35
CA GLY A 61 -3.13 -2.93 -9.25
C GLY A 61 -2.21 -1.89 -8.63
N ILE A 62 -2.67 -0.65 -8.62
CA ILE A 62 -1.88 0.48 -8.11
C ILE A 62 -1.60 0.32 -6.61
N VAL A 63 -0.37 0.63 -6.20
CA VAL A 63 0.04 0.59 -4.79
C VAL A 63 -0.46 1.85 -4.10
N ILE A 64 -1.22 1.69 -3.02
CA ILE A 64 -1.69 2.79 -2.17
C ILE A 64 -0.82 2.83 -0.91
N PRO A 65 0.16 3.75 -0.82
CA PRO A 65 1.10 3.79 0.27
C PRO A 65 0.67 4.74 1.39
N SER A 66 1.23 4.53 2.57
CA SER A 66 1.46 5.56 3.58
C SER A 66 2.96 5.72 3.77
N GLY A 67 3.45 6.94 3.87
CA GLY A 67 4.89 7.22 3.96
C GLY A 67 5.64 7.19 2.62
N LEU A 68 4.93 7.13 1.51
CA LEU A 68 5.49 7.31 0.17
C LEU A 68 4.60 8.26 -0.64
N LYS A 69 5.22 9.02 -1.53
CA LYS A 69 4.57 9.73 -2.64
C LYS A 69 5.20 9.29 -3.95
N TYR A 70 4.39 9.17 -4.99
CA TYR A 70 4.93 8.87 -6.31
C TYR A 70 4.08 9.44 -7.45
N THR A 71 4.73 9.62 -8.58
CA THR A 71 4.12 10.09 -9.82
C THR A 71 4.24 9.00 -10.88
N VAL A 72 3.13 8.68 -11.53
CA VAL A 72 3.07 7.74 -12.65
C VAL A 72 2.49 8.40 -13.88
N SER A 73 2.92 7.98 -15.05
CA SER A 73 2.27 8.41 -16.28
C SER A 73 0.99 7.61 -16.55
N ARG A 74 0.14 8.13 -17.44
CA ARG A 74 -1.03 7.37 -17.94
C ARG A 74 -0.64 6.09 -18.68
N GLN A 75 0.62 5.95 -19.07
CA GLN A 75 1.17 4.74 -19.69
C GLN A 75 1.74 3.75 -18.66
N GLY A 76 1.56 4.02 -17.36
CA GLY A 76 1.98 3.13 -16.26
C GLY A 76 3.47 3.21 -15.94
N GLU A 77 4.17 4.28 -16.34
CA GLU A 77 5.57 4.47 -16.00
C GLU A 77 5.73 5.24 -14.69
N LEU A 78 6.55 4.73 -13.79
CA LEU A 78 6.95 5.45 -12.58
C LEU A 78 7.94 6.56 -12.94
N LYS A 79 7.52 7.82 -12.77
CA LYS A 79 8.30 9.01 -13.10
C LYS A 79 9.09 9.56 -11.91
N ALA A 80 8.50 9.54 -10.71
CA ALA A 80 9.13 10.01 -9.49
C ALA A 80 8.61 9.26 -8.28
N MET A 81 9.42 9.18 -7.21
CA MET A 81 9.03 8.59 -5.93
C MET A 81 9.79 9.27 -4.81
N SER A 82 9.15 9.47 -3.67
CA SER A 82 9.76 10.01 -2.45
C SER A 82 9.30 9.24 -1.23
N PHE A 83 10.21 9.03 -0.29
CA PHE A 83 9.86 8.65 1.07
C PHE A 83 9.37 9.89 1.83
N VAL A 84 8.29 9.73 2.60
CA VAL A 84 7.72 10.78 3.44
C VAL A 84 7.80 10.35 4.89
N ASP A 85 8.56 11.06 5.70
CA ASP A 85 8.70 10.76 7.12
C ASP A 85 7.47 11.20 7.94
N LYS A 86 7.45 10.86 9.24
CA LYS A 86 6.37 11.21 10.16
C LYS A 86 6.14 12.72 10.34
N ASN A 87 7.08 13.55 9.94
CA ASN A 87 6.99 15.02 10.00
C ASN A 87 6.60 15.62 8.64
N GLY A 88 6.33 14.78 7.64
CA GLY A 88 5.99 15.22 6.29
C GLY A 88 7.18 15.59 5.43
N LYS A 89 8.43 15.37 5.90
CA LYS A 89 9.63 15.65 5.12
C LYS A 89 9.78 14.59 4.03
N GLU A 90 9.88 15.07 2.80
CA GLU A 90 10.09 14.24 1.62
C GLU A 90 11.58 14.01 1.34
N THR A 91 11.94 12.78 1.04
CA THR A 91 13.28 12.39 0.60
C THR A 91 13.14 11.68 -0.73
N PRO A 92 13.66 12.26 -1.84
CA PRO A 92 13.56 11.64 -3.16
C PRO A 92 14.26 10.27 -3.22
N ILE A 93 13.69 9.38 -4.02
CA ILE A 93 14.21 8.05 -4.34
C ILE A 93 14.57 8.05 -5.83
N ASP A 94 15.78 7.63 -6.17
CA ASP A 94 16.17 7.45 -7.57
C ASP A 94 15.49 6.22 -8.16
N VAL A 95 14.40 6.44 -8.90
CA VAL A 95 13.59 5.36 -9.50
C VAL A 95 14.30 4.63 -10.63
N ASN A 96 15.39 5.20 -11.19
CA ASN A 96 16.17 4.60 -12.25
C ASN A 96 17.34 3.76 -11.71
N ASN A 97 17.87 4.14 -10.54
CA ASN A 97 18.97 3.43 -9.89
C ASN A 97 18.73 3.28 -8.37
N PRO A 98 17.64 2.59 -7.96
CA PRO A 98 17.32 2.44 -6.55
C PRO A 98 18.31 1.56 -5.82
N SER A 99 18.61 1.90 -4.57
CA SER A 99 19.56 1.16 -3.74
C SER A 99 19.03 -0.24 -3.38
N ALA A 100 19.86 -1.27 -3.60
CA ALA A 100 19.57 -2.64 -3.17
C ALA A 100 19.88 -2.88 -1.68
N THR A 101 20.61 -1.97 -1.04
CA THR A 101 21.09 -2.13 0.35
C THR A 101 20.42 -1.19 1.36
N LYS A 102 19.86 -0.08 0.90
CA LYS A 102 19.10 0.84 1.75
C LYS A 102 17.73 0.23 2.05
N LEU A 103 17.46 -0.01 3.34
CA LEU A 103 16.27 -0.71 3.79
C LEU A 103 15.24 0.24 4.39
N TYR A 104 13.96 -0.07 4.15
CA TYR A 104 12.80 0.57 4.74
C TYR A 104 11.97 -0.48 5.50
N THR A 105 11.48 -0.10 6.68
CA THR A 105 10.51 -0.91 7.40
C THR A 105 9.12 -0.68 6.80
N VAL A 106 8.47 -1.75 6.42
CA VAL A 106 7.17 -1.73 5.72
C VAL A 106 6.17 -2.60 6.46
N ALA A 107 4.97 -2.09 6.65
CA ALA A 107 3.81 -2.88 7.05
C ALA A 107 2.95 -3.16 5.82
N THR A 108 2.59 -4.42 5.64
CA THR A 108 1.68 -4.89 4.59
C THR A 108 0.92 -6.11 5.10
N ASP A 109 0.11 -6.74 4.28
CA ASP A 109 -0.53 -7.99 4.67
C ASP A 109 0.31 -9.22 4.27
N ASP A 110 -0.01 -10.36 4.87
CA ASP A 110 0.67 -11.63 4.67
C ASP A 110 0.51 -12.16 3.23
N PHE A 111 -0.59 -11.84 2.56
CA PHE A 111 -0.80 -12.21 1.17
C PHE A 111 0.26 -11.55 0.26
N PHE A 112 0.48 -10.24 0.38
CA PHE A 112 1.52 -9.57 -0.41
C PHE A 112 2.93 -9.94 0.05
N ALA A 113 3.14 -10.11 1.36
CA ALA A 113 4.43 -10.54 1.90
C ALA A 113 4.82 -11.95 1.42
N SER A 114 3.84 -12.81 1.12
CA SER A 114 4.06 -14.15 0.54
C SER A 114 4.19 -14.15 -0.99
N GLY A 115 4.26 -13.00 -1.62
CA GLY A 115 4.39 -12.87 -3.08
C GLY A 115 3.06 -12.84 -3.82
N GLY A 116 1.95 -12.64 -3.12
CA GLY A 116 0.62 -12.54 -3.71
C GLY A 116 0.55 -11.46 -4.79
N ASP A 117 -0.18 -11.74 -5.86
CA ASP A 117 -0.29 -10.92 -7.07
C ASP A 117 1.07 -10.56 -7.71
N ASN A 118 2.13 -11.27 -7.35
CA ASN A 118 3.50 -11.04 -7.83
C ASN A 118 4.03 -9.61 -7.56
N LEU A 119 3.50 -8.94 -6.53
CA LEU A 119 3.92 -7.60 -6.17
C LEU A 119 5.30 -7.57 -5.53
N LEU A 120 5.48 -8.40 -4.50
CA LEU A 120 6.73 -8.56 -3.75
C LEU A 120 7.33 -9.95 -3.96
N PRO A 121 8.64 -10.14 -3.71
CA PRO A 121 9.18 -11.48 -3.52
C PRO A 121 8.53 -12.16 -2.31
N ASN A 122 8.53 -13.49 -2.28
CA ASN A 122 7.97 -14.23 -1.15
C ASN A 122 8.86 -14.13 0.10
N LYS A 123 8.63 -13.09 0.89
CA LYS A 123 9.36 -12.81 2.13
C LYS A 123 8.96 -13.75 3.28
N VAL A 124 7.75 -14.30 3.24
CA VAL A 124 7.28 -15.25 4.26
C VAL A 124 7.98 -16.60 4.10
N GLN A 125 8.10 -17.11 2.89
CA GLN A 125 8.81 -18.37 2.62
C GLN A 125 10.30 -18.25 2.93
N SER A 126 10.93 -17.14 2.60
CA SER A 126 12.34 -16.87 2.91
C SER A 126 12.57 -16.48 4.38
N LYS A 127 11.50 -16.33 5.17
CA LYS A 127 11.54 -15.84 6.55
C LYS A 127 12.17 -14.46 6.70
N GLU A 128 12.04 -13.63 5.67
CA GLU A 128 12.54 -12.25 5.63
C GLU A 128 11.49 -11.26 6.12
N TYR A 129 10.88 -11.54 7.27
CA TYR A 129 9.93 -10.64 7.93
C TYR A 129 10.35 -10.42 9.38
N ASP A 130 10.05 -9.24 9.90
CA ASP A 130 10.33 -8.91 11.31
C ASP A 130 9.27 -9.50 12.24
N GLU A 131 7.99 -9.43 11.83
CA GLU A 131 6.87 -9.81 12.68
C GLU A 131 5.60 -10.07 11.85
N ILE A 132 4.83 -11.08 12.24
CA ILE A 132 3.45 -11.30 11.80
C ILE A 132 2.55 -10.96 12.99
N PHE A 133 1.61 -10.04 12.79
CA PHE A 133 0.66 -9.65 13.82
C PHE A 133 -0.61 -10.48 13.70
N ASP A 134 -1.05 -11.02 14.83
CA ASP A 134 -2.30 -11.80 14.90
C ASP A 134 -3.52 -10.87 14.99
N PHE A 135 -3.69 -10.06 13.96
CA PHE A 135 -4.91 -9.27 13.79
C PHE A 135 -5.15 -8.88 12.32
N ASP A 136 -6.41 -8.88 11.98
CA ASP A 136 -6.90 -8.66 10.64
C ASP A 136 -6.94 -7.16 10.24
N LYS A 137 -6.87 -6.89 8.96
CA LYS A 137 -6.95 -5.52 8.39
C LYS A 137 -8.27 -4.81 8.75
N ASP A 138 -9.39 -5.54 8.73
CA ASP A 138 -10.70 -4.99 9.08
C ASP A 138 -10.74 -4.48 10.52
N LYS A 139 -10.17 -5.23 11.46
CA LYS A 139 -10.04 -4.81 12.86
C LYS A 139 -9.20 -3.54 12.99
N LEU A 140 -8.05 -3.49 12.31
CA LEU A 140 -7.20 -2.30 12.30
C LEU A 140 -7.91 -1.09 11.72
N THR A 141 -8.68 -1.28 10.65
CA THR A 141 -9.48 -0.23 10.04
C THR A 141 -10.55 0.28 11.00
N CYS A 142 -11.26 -0.64 11.68
CA CYS A 142 -12.22 -0.29 12.72
C CYS A 142 -11.58 0.51 13.87
N ASP A 143 -10.42 0.05 14.35
CA ASP A 143 -9.71 0.71 15.45
C ASP A 143 -9.19 2.09 15.04
N TYR A 144 -8.74 2.24 13.80
CA TYR A 144 -8.35 3.52 13.24
C TYR A 144 -9.54 4.49 13.18
N ILE A 145 -10.67 4.05 12.63
CA ILE A 145 -11.90 4.88 12.55
C ILE A 145 -12.36 5.30 13.94
N LYS A 146 -12.40 4.38 14.90
CA LYS A 146 -12.80 4.67 16.29
C LYS A 146 -11.89 5.69 16.98
N LYS A 147 -10.61 5.70 16.66
CA LYS A 147 -9.65 6.66 17.22
C LYS A 147 -9.83 8.08 16.67
N GLN A 148 -10.52 8.24 15.56
CA GLN A 148 -10.83 9.57 15.02
C GLN A 148 -12.00 10.14 15.84
N ASN A 149 -11.73 11.11 16.68
CA ASN A 149 -12.77 11.78 17.50
C ASN A 149 -13.60 12.81 16.71
N ALA A 150 -13.58 12.74 15.40
CA ALA A 150 -14.29 13.63 14.48
C ALA A 150 -14.66 12.86 13.20
N PRO A 151 -15.61 13.35 12.40
CA PRO A 151 -15.88 12.80 11.09
C PRO A 151 -14.61 12.71 10.24
N ILE A 152 -14.41 11.56 9.57
CA ILE A 152 -13.29 11.40 8.65
C ILE A 152 -13.67 12.03 7.33
N GLU A 153 -12.90 13.00 6.89
CA GLU A 153 -13.01 13.62 5.57
C GLU A 153 -11.89 13.09 4.68
N ILE A 154 -12.26 12.44 3.59
CA ILE A 154 -11.30 11.94 2.62
C ILE A 154 -10.97 13.04 1.63
N LYS A 155 -9.69 13.41 1.59
CA LYS A 155 -9.14 14.40 0.65
C LYS A 155 -8.02 13.77 -0.16
N ASP A 156 -7.84 14.24 -1.37
CA ASP A 156 -6.62 13.95 -2.14
C ASP A 156 -5.44 14.61 -1.43
N ASP A 157 -4.51 13.80 -0.95
CA ASP A 157 -3.31 14.23 -0.25
C ASP A 157 -2.06 14.23 -1.14
N GLY A 158 -2.23 14.00 -2.44
CA GLY A 158 -1.17 14.02 -3.43
C GLY A 158 -0.15 12.88 -3.28
N ARG A 159 -0.50 11.78 -2.54
CA ARG A 159 0.41 10.64 -2.41
C ARG A 159 0.62 9.89 -3.72
N ILE A 160 -0.33 9.99 -4.64
CA ILE A 160 -0.27 9.40 -5.97
C ILE A 160 -0.67 10.49 -6.98
N THR A 161 0.23 10.81 -7.89
CA THR A 161 -0.04 11.78 -8.96
C THR A 161 0.02 11.04 -10.30
N ILE A 162 -0.97 11.27 -11.15
CA ILE A 162 -1.02 10.73 -12.52
C ILE A 162 -0.78 11.90 -13.48
N VAL A 163 0.20 11.74 -14.35
CA VAL A 163 0.57 12.73 -15.36
C VAL A 163 0.42 12.14 -16.77
N ASP A 164 0.38 13.03 -17.77
CA ASP A 164 0.32 12.63 -19.18
C ASP A 164 1.63 12.05 -19.68
#